data_261280feb90c0ae079dce098b75c51fe
#
_entry.id   261280feb90c0ae079dce098b75c51fe
#
_cell.length_a   1.000
_cell.length_b   1.000
_cell.length_c   1.000
_cell.angle_alpha   90.00
_cell.angle_beta   90.00
_cell.angle_gamma   90.00
#
_symmetry.space_group_name_H-M   'P 1'
#
loop_
_entity.id
_entity.type
_entity.pdbx_description
1 polymer ?
#
loop_
_entity_poly.entity_id
_entity_poly.type
_entity_poly.pdbx_seq_one_letter_code
_entity_poly.pdbx_strand_id
1 'polypeptide(L)'
;MKKYLFSKISFILVMSVFMTMTSCEKDNESDSGMKDSTLRGYVQKGQLIKGSTLTAFSLNQDMASTGESFPSSIKDDLGSFNLSMTSHAPFYELKAEGYYFNENTGEISKSPIYLSALVSSNQKDVNVNVLTTLTNGRIKKLIGEGKSFEEAKKEAENSLLKEFSIKLSSSLSGFETLNIAKDGQANAILLAASCLIQEGRSAGEIQQLISELASDFEEDGSLTNESIEEIISQKNYVAIIDIINNLIEFYVQKGIENFEIPPFYSIINEEYATGFHVLYDIITSGEFDTDIQGGTKEFYAISYEEFVAESDVEWITTNIVKLCNNIYKITCDIAANSEPMPREGNVHIKSSTGDILYTNVTKQRGNGQRIYLQFPSSGTRSIYYANEGNGKVNINGVDYDLKLDSERNMKYVDIPKSEKGYGISTLPEMIVSAEDVLCAKISYKNEIDEFTMHSENIDGREAPNSNMPYYAALKAMSGYALPNPAEAKLELACSLLSLQINDGTSNSGVPFDKLIVEINEDGCLSGNVTSCQYPDQSLFDPSYKTPETVYENRSNKVTIRNTNNDNKVSFLVHPQVISKMKCTGYDASGNVLFTIENKIDFDLQKGKNYLLNMSIKNK
;
A
#
# COMPACT_ATOMS: atom_id res chain seq x y z
N MET A 1 6.63 -5.15 44.55
CA MET A 1 5.95 -4.86 45.82
C MET A 1 5.92 -3.36 46.06
N LYS A 2 4.87 -2.66 45.70
CA LYS A 2 4.45 -1.37 46.28
C LYS A 2 2.96 -1.21 45.99
N LYS A 3 2.17 -1.37 47.05
CA LYS A 3 0.72 -1.15 47.05
C LYS A 3 0.44 0.34 46.98
N TYR A 4 -0.44 0.78 46.10
CA TYR A 4 -1.05 2.10 46.19
C TYR A 4 -2.46 1.98 46.76
N LEU A 5 -2.63 2.75 47.82
CA LEU A 5 -3.79 2.85 48.68
C LEU A 5 -4.79 3.82 48.05
N PHE A 6 -6.02 3.37 47.85
CA PHE A 6 -7.14 4.25 47.47
C PHE A 6 -7.61 5.03 48.70
N SER A 7 -7.56 6.36 48.62
CA SER A 7 -8.18 7.27 49.59
C SER A 7 -9.51 7.76 49.04
N LYS A 8 -10.59 7.43 49.77
CA LYS A 8 -11.94 7.97 49.55
C LYS A 8 -11.99 9.38 50.12
N ILE A 9 -12.33 10.39 49.32
CA ILE A 9 -12.70 11.72 49.75
C ILE A 9 -14.21 11.89 49.59
N SER A 10 -14.86 12.11 50.73
CA SER A 10 -16.28 12.45 50.85
C SER A 10 -16.54 13.88 50.38
N PHE A 11 -17.53 14.06 49.54
CA PHE A 11 -18.04 15.36 49.09
C PHE A 11 -19.06 15.86 50.10
N ILE A 12 -18.78 17.01 50.73
CA ILE A 12 -19.74 17.75 51.57
C ILE A 12 -20.43 18.78 50.66
N LEU A 13 -21.74 18.63 50.56
CA LEU A 13 -22.65 19.54 49.88
C LEU A 13 -22.87 20.79 50.72
N VAL A 14 -22.42 21.97 50.25
CA VAL A 14 -22.80 23.27 50.82
C VAL A 14 -23.79 23.96 49.91
N MET A 15 -25.01 24.02 50.40
CA MET A 15 -26.15 24.71 49.76
C MET A 15 -26.13 26.17 50.21
N SER A 16 -25.79 27.12 49.36
CA SER A 16 -25.94 28.56 49.62
C SER A 16 -27.14 29.11 48.83
N VAL A 17 -28.13 29.52 49.58
CA VAL A 17 -29.35 30.24 49.12
C VAL A 17 -28.94 31.65 48.73
N PHE A 18 -29.16 32.04 47.47
CA PHE A 18 -29.09 33.44 47.05
C PHE A 18 -30.51 34.01 46.85
N MET A 19 -30.81 35.03 47.65
CA MET A 19 -32.04 35.83 47.55
C MET A 19 -32.04 36.65 46.25
N THR A 20 -33.13 36.61 45.56
CA THR A 20 -33.43 37.48 44.41
C THR A 20 -33.88 38.86 44.94
N MET A 21 -33.14 39.90 44.56
CA MET A 21 -33.67 41.26 44.58
C MET A 21 -34.09 41.63 43.16
N THR A 22 -35.36 41.74 42.97
CA THR A 22 -35.97 42.35 41.79
C THR A 22 -35.85 43.86 41.88
N SER A 23 -35.07 44.45 40.98
CA SER A 23 -35.15 45.89 40.70
C SER A 23 -35.80 46.06 39.32
N CYS A 24 -36.97 46.65 39.31
CA CYS A 24 -37.59 47.18 38.10
C CYS A 24 -36.89 48.50 37.76
N GLU A 25 -36.30 48.57 36.59
CA GLU A 25 -35.95 49.85 35.97
C GLU A 25 -36.52 49.92 34.56
N LYS A 26 -37.09 51.07 34.26
CA LYS A 26 -37.93 51.40 33.13
C LYS A 26 -37.15 51.40 31.82
N ASP A 27 -37.92 50.97 30.79
CA ASP A 27 -37.63 51.19 29.39
C ASP A 27 -37.22 52.60 29.05
N ASN A 28 -36.09 52.73 28.36
CA ASN A 28 -35.83 53.83 27.44
C ASN A 28 -35.21 53.28 26.17
N GLU A 29 -35.81 53.66 25.08
CA GLU A 29 -35.57 53.29 23.71
C GLU A 29 -34.16 53.63 23.20
N SER A 30 -33.81 52.87 22.14
CA SER A 30 -32.78 53.17 21.16
C SER A 30 -31.33 53.19 21.68
N ASP A 31 -30.83 52.01 21.94
CA ASP A 31 -29.41 51.80 21.70
C ASP A 31 -29.28 50.82 20.50
N SER A 32 -28.91 51.42 19.37
CA SER A 32 -28.38 50.66 18.22
C SER A 32 -26.96 50.16 18.58
N GLY A 33 -26.88 49.56 19.77
CA GLY A 33 -25.63 49.11 20.34
C GLY A 33 -25.06 47.95 19.58
N MET A 34 -23.84 48.10 19.08
CA MET A 34 -22.97 47.01 18.67
C MET A 34 -23.04 45.92 19.71
N LYS A 35 -23.43 44.72 19.31
CA LYS A 35 -23.44 43.54 20.17
C LYS A 35 -22.05 42.94 20.21
N ASP A 36 -21.45 42.88 21.36
CA ASP A 36 -20.26 42.07 21.60
C ASP A 36 -20.67 40.59 21.47
N SER A 37 -20.10 39.92 20.51
CA SER A 37 -20.26 38.47 20.32
C SER A 37 -18.90 37.79 20.40
N THR A 38 -18.90 36.57 20.94
CA THR A 38 -17.70 35.76 21.02
C THR A 38 -17.99 34.44 20.34
N LEU A 39 -17.21 34.13 19.31
CA LEU A 39 -17.17 32.81 18.66
C LEU A 39 -16.00 32.02 19.23
N ARG A 40 -16.25 30.76 19.51
CA ARG A 40 -15.24 29.77 19.92
C ARG A 40 -15.42 28.46 19.22
N GLY A 41 -14.35 27.73 19.07
CA GLY A 41 -14.40 26.42 18.42
C GLY A 41 -13.02 25.91 18.06
N TYR A 42 -12.97 25.05 17.08
CA TYR A 42 -11.78 24.39 16.59
C TYR A 42 -11.65 24.53 15.08
N VAL A 43 -10.41 24.57 14.59
CA VAL A 43 -10.12 24.51 13.16
C VAL A 43 -9.43 23.18 12.86
N GLN A 44 -10.06 22.36 12.03
CA GLN A 44 -9.68 20.96 11.86
C GLN A 44 -9.82 20.49 10.40
N LYS A 45 -8.72 20.08 9.83
CA LYS A 45 -8.51 19.11 8.77
C LYS A 45 -7.66 17.97 9.32
N GLY A 46 -6.88 17.76 10.02
CA GLY A 46 -6.28 17.53 11.29
C GLY A 46 -6.33 18.87 12.09
N GLN A 47 -5.82 18.82 13.32
CA GLN A 47 -5.82 19.98 14.17
C GLN A 47 -4.85 21.04 13.63
N LEU A 48 -5.33 22.26 13.39
CA LEU A 48 -4.42 23.36 13.09
C LEU A 48 -3.56 23.68 14.31
N ILE A 49 -2.27 23.91 14.08
CA ILE A 49 -1.32 24.17 15.16
C ILE A 49 -1.40 25.60 15.66
N LYS A 50 -0.96 25.81 16.89
CA LYS A 50 -0.88 27.11 17.54
C LYS A 50 -0.20 28.17 16.67
N GLY A 51 -0.78 29.34 16.60
CA GLY A 51 -0.26 30.50 15.85
C GLY A 51 -0.80 30.56 14.41
N SER A 52 -1.53 29.56 13.93
CA SER A 52 -2.27 29.65 12.67
C SER A 52 -3.26 30.81 12.72
N THR A 53 -3.53 31.43 11.58
CA THR A 53 -4.42 32.61 11.50
C THR A 53 -5.88 32.20 11.41
N LEU A 54 -6.75 33.02 11.97
CA LEU A 54 -8.20 32.95 11.80
C LEU A 54 -8.73 34.37 11.66
N THR A 55 -9.56 34.62 10.64
CA THR A 55 -10.22 35.91 10.45
C THR A 55 -11.70 35.70 10.18
N ALA A 56 -12.57 36.43 10.89
CA ALA A 56 -13.99 36.49 10.55
C ALA A 56 -14.22 37.73 9.65
N PHE A 57 -14.91 37.54 8.55
CA PHE A 57 -15.35 38.59 7.64
C PHE A 57 -16.86 38.77 7.77
N SER A 58 -17.30 39.99 8.05
CA SER A 58 -18.72 40.31 8.15
C SER A 58 -19.41 40.27 6.80
N LEU A 59 -20.56 39.61 6.79
CA LEU A 59 -21.41 39.47 5.60
C LEU A 59 -22.80 40.06 5.84
N ASN A 60 -23.39 40.65 4.81
CA ASN A 60 -24.77 41.11 4.82
C ASN A 60 -25.76 39.94 4.56
N GLN A 61 -27.05 40.24 4.41
CA GLN A 61 -28.11 39.26 4.14
C GLN A 61 -27.92 38.50 2.82
N ASP A 62 -27.28 39.13 1.83
CA ASP A 62 -27.00 38.56 0.52
C ASP A 62 -25.64 37.87 0.45
N MET A 63 -25.02 37.57 1.61
CA MET A 63 -23.68 36.99 1.72
C MET A 63 -22.54 37.81 1.11
N ALA A 64 -22.77 39.10 0.82
CA ALA A 64 -21.74 39.99 0.36
C ALA A 64 -20.96 40.59 1.54
N SER A 65 -19.64 40.77 1.34
CA SER A 65 -18.77 41.36 2.37
C SER A 65 -19.20 42.80 2.72
N THR A 66 -19.28 43.11 4.00
CA THR A 66 -19.51 44.49 4.50
C THR A 66 -18.22 45.31 4.56
N GLY A 67 -17.06 44.66 4.40
CA GLY A 67 -15.74 45.30 4.53
C GLY A 67 -15.15 45.22 5.97
N GLU A 68 -15.90 44.76 6.95
CA GLU A 68 -15.40 44.57 8.32
C GLU A 68 -14.73 43.19 8.43
N SER A 69 -13.66 43.13 9.21
CA SER A 69 -12.96 41.87 9.52
C SER A 69 -12.39 41.88 10.94
N PHE A 70 -12.35 40.71 11.56
CA PHE A 70 -11.92 40.49 12.93
C PHE A 70 -10.83 39.39 12.92
N PRO A 71 -9.54 39.77 13.04
CA PRO A 71 -8.46 38.80 13.07
C PRO A 71 -8.32 38.16 14.45
N SER A 72 -7.94 36.89 14.44
CA SER A 72 -7.59 36.10 15.63
C SER A 72 -6.51 35.07 15.25
N SER A 73 -6.17 34.23 16.20
CA SER A 73 -5.23 33.13 15.99
C SER A 73 -5.63 31.89 16.77
N ILE A 74 -5.15 30.75 16.28
CA ILE A 74 -5.28 29.47 16.96
C ILE A 74 -4.46 29.49 18.27
N LYS A 75 -5.08 29.05 19.35
CA LYS A 75 -4.57 29.18 20.73
C LYS A 75 -3.65 28.02 21.12
N ASP A 76 -3.91 26.84 20.62
CA ASP A 76 -3.20 25.60 20.95
C ASP A 76 -3.11 24.67 19.74
N ASP A 77 -2.37 23.58 19.90
CA ASP A 77 -2.17 22.60 18.83
C ASP A 77 -3.38 21.65 18.63
N LEU A 78 -4.50 21.92 19.29
CA LEU A 78 -5.77 21.25 19.02
C LEU A 78 -6.65 22.01 18.02
N GLY A 79 -6.16 23.16 17.57
CA GLY A 79 -6.89 24.04 16.67
C GLY A 79 -7.90 24.94 17.35
N SER A 80 -7.84 25.11 18.69
CA SER A 80 -8.84 25.90 19.42
C SER A 80 -8.68 27.41 19.14
N PHE A 81 -9.80 28.09 19.08
CA PHE A 81 -9.85 29.53 18.95
C PHE A 81 -10.92 30.17 19.83
N ASN A 82 -10.72 31.47 20.11
CA ASN A 82 -11.69 32.33 20.72
C ASN A 82 -11.58 33.70 20.03
N LEU A 83 -12.65 34.13 19.40
CA LEU A 83 -12.71 35.35 18.59
C LEU A 83 -13.80 36.28 19.14
N SER A 84 -13.43 37.45 19.64
CA SER A 84 -14.37 38.49 20.07
C SER A 84 -14.61 39.45 18.90
N MET A 85 -15.86 39.82 18.67
CA MET A 85 -16.30 40.70 17.59
C MET A 85 -17.34 41.67 18.13
N THR A 86 -17.28 42.88 17.60
CA THR A 86 -18.31 43.90 17.83
C THR A 86 -18.87 44.32 16.48
N SER A 87 -20.00 43.76 16.07
CA SER A 87 -20.58 44.00 14.75
C SER A 87 -22.10 43.84 14.77
N HIS A 88 -22.76 44.36 13.71
CA HIS A 88 -24.19 44.18 13.44
C HIS A 88 -24.44 43.20 12.30
N ALA A 89 -23.40 42.58 11.74
CA ALA A 89 -23.56 41.68 10.63
C ALA A 89 -24.41 40.44 10.99
N PRO A 90 -25.35 40.03 10.12
CA PRO A 90 -26.15 38.85 10.35
C PRO A 90 -25.36 37.55 10.21
N PHE A 91 -24.30 37.57 9.40
CA PHE A 91 -23.49 36.40 9.09
C PHE A 91 -21.99 36.77 9.07
N TYR A 92 -21.17 35.75 9.26
CA TYR A 92 -19.72 35.85 9.14
C TYR A 92 -19.17 34.69 8.34
N GLU A 93 -18.12 34.96 7.55
CA GLU A 93 -17.28 33.93 6.95
C GLU A 93 -15.99 33.83 7.75
N LEU A 94 -15.78 32.72 8.42
CA LEU A 94 -14.53 32.40 9.08
C LEU A 94 -13.55 31.84 8.05
N LYS A 95 -12.34 32.40 7.99
CA LYS A 95 -11.25 31.90 7.15
C LYS A 95 -10.04 31.62 8.02
N ALA A 96 -9.53 30.41 7.94
CA ALA A 96 -8.35 29.96 8.68
C ALA A 96 -7.26 29.55 7.72
N GLU A 97 -6.01 29.85 8.10
CA GLU A 97 -4.82 29.44 7.35
C GLU A 97 -3.75 28.98 8.33
N GLY A 98 -3.18 27.82 8.10
CA GLY A 98 -2.09 27.34 8.95
C GLY A 98 -1.63 25.93 8.67
N TYR A 99 -0.58 25.56 9.36
CA TYR A 99 -0.10 24.19 9.39
C TYR A 99 -1.01 23.35 10.29
N TYR A 100 -1.07 22.05 10.02
CA TYR A 100 -1.97 21.13 10.73
C TYR A 100 -1.25 19.82 11.04
N PHE A 101 -1.76 19.09 12.02
CA PHE A 101 -1.34 17.70 12.26
C PHE A 101 -1.95 16.80 11.19
N ASN A 102 -1.09 16.05 10.50
CA ASN A 102 -1.49 15.08 9.49
C ASN A 102 -1.69 13.72 10.15
N GLU A 103 -2.92 13.32 10.31
CA GLU A 103 -3.31 12.08 10.97
C GLU A 103 -2.83 10.82 10.23
N ASN A 104 -2.69 10.87 8.89
CA ASN A 104 -2.22 9.72 8.12
C ASN A 104 -0.71 9.45 8.32
N THR A 105 0.09 10.51 8.53
CA THR A 105 1.56 10.38 8.66
C THR A 105 2.09 10.58 10.06
N GLY A 106 1.29 11.10 10.99
CA GLY A 106 1.73 11.47 12.35
C GLY A 106 2.62 12.71 12.42
N GLU A 107 2.76 13.48 11.33
CA GLU A 107 3.64 14.64 11.24
C GLU A 107 2.85 15.95 11.10
N ILE A 108 3.51 17.07 11.35
CA ILE A 108 2.96 18.39 11.00
C ILE A 108 3.12 18.58 9.48
N SER A 109 2.08 19.12 8.85
CA SER A 109 2.08 19.39 7.40
C SER A 109 3.24 20.29 6.99
N LYS A 110 3.75 20.09 5.76
CA LYS A 110 4.88 20.87 5.22
C LYS A 110 4.47 22.20 4.58
N SER A 111 3.16 22.39 4.38
CA SER A 111 2.57 23.63 3.84
C SER A 111 1.28 23.93 4.57
N PRO A 112 0.88 25.21 4.66
CA PRO A 112 -0.40 25.59 5.26
C PRO A 112 -1.58 25.12 4.42
N ILE A 113 -2.74 25.02 5.05
CA ILE A 113 -4.04 24.75 4.42
C ILE A 113 -4.99 25.91 4.71
N TYR A 114 -5.93 26.15 3.80
CA TYR A 114 -6.99 27.15 3.94
C TYR A 114 -8.33 26.47 4.16
N LEU A 115 -9.00 26.83 5.25
CA LEU A 115 -10.32 26.32 5.59
C LEU A 115 -11.29 27.47 5.85
N SER A 116 -12.58 27.22 5.63
CA SER A 116 -13.62 28.23 5.84
C SER A 116 -14.92 27.65 6.39
N ALA A 117 -15.70 28.51 7.05
CA ALA A 117 -17.06 28.20 7.48
C ALA A 117 -17.93 29.45 7.43
N LEU A 118 -19.22 29.28 7.09
CA LEU A 118 -20.26 30.31 7.24
C LEU A 118 -20.98 30.12 8.57
N VAL A 119 -21.19 31.20 9.27
CA VAL A 119 -21.87 31.20 10.57
C VAL A 119 -22.85 32.35 10.71
N SER A 120 -23.96 32.08 11.40
CA SER A 120 -24.90 33.11 11.83
C SER A 120 -24.39 33.86 13.05
N SER A 121 -24.68 35.15 13.16
CA SER A 121 -24.33 35.98 14.33
C SER A 121 -24.91 35.48 15.67
N ASN A 122 -25.88 34.58 15.63
CA ASN A 122 -26.48 33.97 16.82
C ASN A 122 -25.70 32.73 17.33
N GLN A 123 -24.81 32.15 16.52
CA GLN A 123 -23.97 31.03 16.92
C GLN A 123 -22.83 31.50 17.83
N LYS A 124 -22.46 30.67 18.79
CA LYS A 124 -21.34 30.94 19.73
C LYS A 124 -20.26 29.86 19.59
N ASP A 125 -20.65 28.64 19.37
CA ASP A 125 -19.77 27.49 19.22
C ASP A 125 -19.79 27.07 17.74
N VAL A 126 -18.61 27.10 17.11
CA VAL A 126 -18.49 26.87 15.66
C VAL A 126 -17.12 26.28 15.36
N ASN A 127 -17.07 25.18 14.66
CA ASN A 127 -15.84 24.61 14.14
C ASN A 127 -15.68 24.93 12.66
N VAL A 128 -14.46 25.21 12.24
CA VAL A 128 -14.07 25.37 10.85
C VAL A 128 -13.37 24.09 10.41
N ASN A 129 -13.86 23.43 9.37
CA ASN A 129 -13.30 22.16 8.93
C ASN A 129 -13.39 21.97 7.41
N VAL A 130 -12.89 20.84 6.94
CA VAL A 130 -12.91 20.54 5.51
C VAL A 130 -14.33 20.46 4.95
N LEU A 131 -15.30 19.90 5.70
CA LEU A 131 -16.68 19.76 5.23
C LEU A 131 -17.40 21.11 5.18
N THR A 132 -17.17 22.00 6.16
CA THR A 132 -17.69 23.39 6.11
C THR A 132 -17.09 24.15 4.93
N THR A 133 -15.82 23.87 4.58
CA THR A 133 -15.15 24.48 3.45
C THR A 133 -15.77 24.05 2.12
N LEU A 134 -16.05 22.76 1.95
CA LEU A 134 -16.64 22.21 0.74
C LEU A 134 -18.06 22.75 0.50
N THR A 135 -18.85 23.01 1.56
CA THR A 135 -20.24 23.46 1.43
C THR A 135 -20.40 24.98 1.36
N ASN A 136 -19.37 25.73 1.67
CA ASN A 136 -19.43 27.21 1.81
C ASN A 136 -19.99 27.89 0.52
N GLY A 137 -19.44 27.58 -0.66
CA GLY A 137 -19.88 28.15 -1.93
C GLY A 137 -21.34 27.81 -2.24
N ARG A 138 -21.71 26.52 -2.07
CA ARG A 138 -23.09 26.06 -2.33
C ARG A 138 -24.12 26.75 -1.42
N ILE A 139 -23.81 26.93 -0.14
CA ILE A 139 -24.69 27.66 0.79
C ILE A 139 -24.93 29.10 0.31
N LYS A 140 -23.87 29.83 -0.08
CA LYS A 140 -23.98 31.18 -0.61
C LYS A 140 -24.86 31.23 -1.87
N LYS A 141 -24.68 30.28 -2.79
CA LYS A 141 -25.46 30.19 -4.00
C LYS A 141 -26.95 29.96 -3.72
N LEU A 142 -27.27 29.01 -2.84
CA LEU A 142 -28.65 28.70 -2.43
C LEU A 142 -29.34 29.90 -1.76
N ILE A 143 -28.60 30.69 -0.97
CA ILE A 143 -29.12 31.94 -0.39
C ILE A 143 -29.41 32.97 -1.51
N GLY A 144 -28.50 33.09 -2.47
CA GLY A 144 -28.71 33.92 -3.66
C GLY A 144 -29.91 33.50 -4.51
N GLU A 145 -30.31 32.23 -4.45
CA GLU A 145 -31.52 31.67 -5.04
C GLU A 145 -32.79 31.87 -4.19
N GLY A 146 -32.66 32.51 -3.01
CA GLY A 146 -33.77 32.92 -2.13
C GLY A 146 -34.07 31.98 -0.95
N LYS A 147 -33.17 31.02 -0.64
CA LYS A 147 -33.33 30.19 0.55
C LYS A 147 -32.84 30.92 1.81
N SER A 148 -33.42 30.59 2.95
CA SER A 148 -32.88 31.02 4.23
C SER A 148 -31.53 30.35 4.49
N PHE A 149 -30.71 30.93 5.37
CA PHE A 149 -29.41 30.36 5.75
C PHE A 149 -29.50 28.93 6.25
N GLU A 150 -30.47 28.62 7.11
CA GLU A 150 -30.66 27.29 7.69
C GLU A 150 -31.12 26.26 6.64
N GLU A 151 -31.98 26.65 5.71
CA GLU A 151 -32.44 25.77 4.61
C GLU A 151 -31.27 25.50 3.63
N ALA A 152 -30.54 26.55 3.22
CA ALA A 152 -29.40 26.44 2.33
C ALA A 152 -28.31 25.54 2.92
N LYS A 153 -27.99 25.74 4.20
CA LYS A 153 -27.01 24.95 4.93
C LYS A 153 -27.43 23.49 5.00
N LYS A 154 -28.65 23.21 5.47
CA LYS A 154 -29.16 21.84 5.58
C LYS A 154 -29.19 21.11 4.24
N GLU A 155 -29.56 21.81 3.17
CA GLU A 155 -29.58 21.23 1.82
C GLU A 155 -28.17 20.91 1.34
N ALA A 156 -27.21 21.86 1.44
CA ALA A 156 -25.84 21.64 1.03
C ALA A 156 -25.17 20.47 1.81
N GLU A 157 -25.35 20.42 3.12
CA GLU A 157 -24.82 19.35 3.97
C GLU A 157 -25.40 17.98 3.60
N ASN A 158 -26.74 17.88 3.43
CA ASN A 158 -27.38 16.64 3.02
C ASN A 158 -26.95 16.20 1.60
N SER A 159 -26.80 17.14 0.67
CA SER A 159 -26.33 16.85 -0.68
C SER A 159 -24.92 16.30 -0.64
N LEU A 160 -23.99 16.91 0.09
CA LEU A 160 -22.62 16.43 0.20
C LEU A 160 -22.53 15.03 0.83
N LEU A 161 -23.32 14.76 1.88
CA LEU A 161 -23.40 13.42 2.48
C LEU A 161 -23.91 12.37 1.48
N LYS A 162 -24.87 12.73 0.65
CA LYS A 162 -25.40 11.85 -0.39
C LYS A 162 -24.36 11.54 -1.46
N GLU A 163 -23.58 12.54 -1.92
CA GLU A 163 -22.51 12.35 -2.89
C GLU A 163 -21.46 11.34 -2.38
N PHE A 164 -21.11 11.42 -1.09
CA PHE A 164 -20.21 10.44 -0.47
C PHE A 164 -20.89 9.12 -0.04
N SER A 165 -22.16 8.92 -0.39
CA SER A 165 -22.95 7.74 0.01
C SER A 165 -22.98 7.50 1.52
N ILE A 166 -22.88 8.56 2.33
CA ILE A 166 -22.87 8.47 3.80
C ILE A 166 -24.29 8.54 4.33
N LYS A 167 -24.71 7.47 5.03
CA LYS A 167 -25.98 7.39 5.71
C LYS A 167 -25.80 7.60 7.21
N LEU A 168 -26.48 8.58 7.77
CA LEU A 168 -26.50 8.79 9.21
C LEU A 168 -27.73 8.12 9.84
N SER A 169 -27.51 7.50 10.99
CA SER A 169 -28.59 6.91 11.82
C SER A 169 -29.36 7.98 12.62
N SER A 170 -28.80 9.19 12.77
CA SER A 170 -29.39 10.32 13.48
C SER A 170 -29.25 11.62 12.68
N SER A 171 -30.09 12.62 12.98
CA SER A 171 -29.97 13.93 12.35
C SER A 171 -28.65 14.63 12.73
N LEU A 172 -27.95 15.14 11.73
CA LEU A 172 -26.76 15.97 11.91
C LEU A 172 -27.16 17.37 12.44
N SER A 173 -26.42 17.88 13.41
CA SER A 173 -26.65 19.26 13.93
C SER A 173 -25.98 20.33 13.06
N GLY A 174 -25.13 19.94 12.11
CA GLY A 174 -24.37 20.78 11.18
C GLY A 174 -22.90 20.43 11.17
N PHE A 175 -22.23 20.64 10.04
CA PHE A 175 -20.79 20.34 9.89
C PHE A 175 -19.91 21.16 10.81
N GLU A 176 -20.34 22.36 11.18
CA GLU A 176 -19.63 23.21 12.13
C GLU A 176 -19.71 22.73 13.58
N THR A 177 -20.46 21.68 13.86
CA THR A 177 -20.49 21.06 15.20
C THR A 177 -19.53 19.88 15.33
N LEU A 178 -18.97 19.39 14.22
CA LEU A 178 -18.12 18.20 14.18
C LEU A 178 -16.73 18.48 14.74
N ASN A 179 -16.19 17.50 15.48
CA ASN A 179 -14.89 17.58 16.11
C ASN A 179 -14.17 16.21 16.06
N ILE A 180 -13.01 16.15 15.46
CA ILE A 180 -12.23 14.90 15.30
C ILE A 180 -11.64 14.35 16.61
N ALA A 181 -11.68 15.12 17.69
CA ALA A 181 -11.23 14.70 19.03
C ALA A 181 -12.39 14.28 19.96
N LYS A 182 -13.58 14.07 19.40
CA LYS A 182 -14.77 13.62 20.15
C LYS A 182 -15.38 12.39 19.51
N ASP A 183 -15.89 11.48 20.34
CA ASP A 183 -16.62 10.30 19.87
C ASP A 183 -17.91 10.67 19.12
N GLY A 184 -18.44 9.71 18.42
CA GLY A 184 -19.73 9.73 17.75
C GLY A 184 -19.66 9.63 16.23
N GLN A 185 -20.72 9.04 15.66
CA GLN A 185 -20.82 8.76 14.23
C GLN A 185 -20.74 10.03 13.36
N ALA A 186 -21.29 11.14 13.82
CA ALA A 186 -21.18 12.41 13.11
C ALA A 186 -19.72 12.88 13.01
N ASN A 187 -18.98 12.83 14.13
CA ASN A 187 -17.56 13.18 14.17
C ASN A 187 -16.69 12.24 13.31
N ALA A 188 -17.08 10.97 13.22
CA ALA A 188 -16.44 9.97 12.37
C ALA A 188 -16.41 10.39 10.88
N ILE A 189 -17.46 11.08 10.41
CA ILE A 189 -17.52 11.58 9.03
C ILE A 189 -16.42 12.59 8.77
N LEU A 190 -16.22 13.53 9.70
CA LEU A 190 -15.17 14.54 9.54
C LEU A 190 -13.78 13.90 9.52
N LEU A 191 -13.48 12.97 10.44
CA LEU A 191 -12.19 12.30 10.47
C LEU A 191 -11.99 11.42 9.23
N ALA A 192 -13.02 10.68 8.79
CA ALA A 192 -12.94 9.89 7.56
C ALA A 192 -12.68 10.77 6.32
N ALA A 193 -13.41 11.88 6.17
CA ALA A 193 -13.20 12.83 5.09
C ALA A 193 -11.77 13.42 5.12
N SER A 194 -11.29 13.78 6.30
CA SER A 194 -9.93 14.26 6.50
C SER A 194 -8.88 13.24 6.02
N CYS A 195 -9.00 11.99 6.45
CA CYS A 195 -8.08 10.92 6.07
C CYS A 195 -8.11 10.60 4.58
N LEU A 196 -9.30 10.53 3.97
CA LEU A 196 -9.47 10.23 2.54
C LEU A 196 -8.91 11.34 1.63
N ILE A 197 -9.13 12.60 2.00
CA ILE A 197 -8.58 13.76 1.27
C ILE A 197 -7.05 13.80 1.41
N GLN A 198 -6.52 13.34 2.55
CA GLN A 198 -5.08 13.32 2.83
C GLN A 198 -4.34 12.19 2.11
N GLU A 199 -4.97 11.05 1.90
CA GLU A 199 -4.29 9.82 1.47
C GLU A 199 -3.47 10.01 0.20
N GLY A 200 -2.16 9.69 0.30
CA GLY A 200 -1.20 9.75 -0.81
C GLY A 200 -0.87 11.16 -1.33
N ARG A 201 -1.32 12.24 -0.67
CA ARG A 201 -1.20 13.61 -1.18
C ARG A 201 -0.33 14.51 -0.33
N SER A 202 0.41 15.38 -0.99
CA SER A 202 1.08 16.52 -0.34
C SER A 202 0.07 17.60 0.09
N ALA A 203 0.46 18.47 1.03
CA ALA A 203 -0.43 19.55 1.49
C ALA A 203 -0.88 20.51 0.36
N GLY A 204 -0.06 20.71 -0.66
CA GLY A 204 -0.44 21.50 -1.84
C GLY A 204 -1.52 20.82 -2.69
N GLU A 205 -1.37 19.52 -2.95
CA GLU A 205 -2.37 18.73 -3.68
C GLU A 205 -3.69 18.62 -2.92
N ILE A 206 -3.64 18.54 -1.59
CA ILE A 206 -4.84 18.58 -0.74
C ILE A 206 -5.58 19.90 -0.89
N GLN A 207 -4.86 21.03 -0.84
CA GLN A 207 -5.49 22.34 -1.00
C GLN A 207 -6.11 22.49 -2.39
N GLN A 208 -5.43 21.99 -3.41
CA GLN A 208 -5.96 21.97 -4.77
C GLN A 208 -7.24 21.13 -4.84
N LEU A 209 -7.21 19.90 -4.33
CA LEU A 209 -8.37 19.00 -4.31
C LEU A 209 -9.57 19.62 -3.57
N ILE A 210 -9.35 20.19 -2.37
CA ILE A 210 -10.42 20.88 -1.63
C ILE A 210 -11.03 22.02 -2.45
N SER A 211 -10.20 22.78 -3.17
CA SER A 211 -10.66 23.89 -3.97
C SER A 211 -11.45 23.42 -5.20
N GLU A 212 -11.00 22.36 -5.85
CA GLU A 212 -11.69 21.74 -6.98
C GLU A 212 -13.04 21.15 -6.58
N LEU A 213 -13.08 20.36 -5.49
CA LEU A 213 -14.30 19.80 -4.94
C LEU A 213 -15.30 20.88 -4.51
N ALA A 214 -14.82 21.94 -3.83
CA ALA A 214 -15.68 23.05 -3.41
C ALA A 214 -16.28 23.79 -4.59
N SER A 215 -15.49 24.01 -5.65
CA SER A 215 -15.95 24.67 -6.87
C SER A 215 -16.95 23.81 -7.66
N ASP A 216 -16.68 22.52 -7.79
CA ASP A 216 -17.58 21.55 -8.44
C ASP A 216 -18.93 21.49 -7.70
N PHE A 217 -18.88 21.33 -6.39
CA PHE A 217 -20.07 21.24 -5.54
C PHE A 217 -20.87 22.54 -5.46
N GLU A 218 -20.23 23.70 -5.58
CA GLU A 218 -20.89 25.01 -5.56
C GLU A 218 -21.94 25.12 -6.69
N GLU A 219 -21.65 24.55 -7.85
CA GLU A 219 -22.44 24.81 -9.06
C GLU A 219 -23.88 24.29 -8.95
N ASP A 220 -24.07 23.03 -8.59
CA ASP A 220 -25.40 22.40 -8.53
C ASP A 220 -25.64 21.56 -7.26
N GLY A 221 -24.66 21.42 -6.39
CA GLY A 221 -24.73 20.60 -5.19
C GLY A 221 -24.48 19.12 -5.43
N SER A 222 -23.85 18.79 -6.57
CA SER A 222 -23.38 17.45 -6.93
C SER A 222 -21.87 17.49 -7.16
N LEU A 223 -21.21 16.35 -7.08
CA LEU A 223 -19.84 16.16 -7.48
C LEU A 223 -19.78 15.37 -8.79
N THR A 224 -18.79 15.63 -9.63
CA THR A 224 -18.55 14.81 -10.81
C THR A 224 -18.18 13.39 -10.42
N ASN A 225 -18.46 12.40 -11.27
CA ASN A 225 -18.04 11.02 -11.02
C ASN A 225 -16.53 10.89 -10.82
N GLU A 226 -15.74 11.68 -11.53
CA GLU A 226 -14.28 11.71 -11.41
C GLU A 226 -13.85 12.17 -10.01
N SER A 227 -14.45 13.25 -9.51
CA SER A 227 -14.21 13.76 -8.15
C SER A 227 -14.58 12.76 -7.07
N ILE A 228 -15.70 12.05 -7.24
CA ILE A 228 -16.16 11.01 -6.30
C ILE A 228 -15.20 9.81 -6.35
N GLU A 229 -14.86 9.32 -7.54
CA GLU A 229 -13.97 8.17 -7.72
C GLU A 229 -12.56 8.46 -7.16
N GLU A 230 -12.07 9.68 -7.32
CA GLU A 230 -10.77 10.09 -6.76
C GLU A 230 -10.72 9.93 -5.23
N ILE A 231 -11.79 10.27 -4.52
CA ILE A 231 -11.84 10.15 -3.06
C ILE A 231 -12.17 8.72 -2.63
N ILE A 232 -13.18 8.08 -3.26
CA ILE A 232 -13.64 6.75 -2.84
C ILE A 232 -12.57 5.69 -3.09
N SER A 233 -11.79 5.80 -4.17
CA SER A 233 -10.68 4.88 -4.45
C SER A 233 -9.63 4.84 -3.34
N GLN A 234 -9.48 5.94 -2.58
CA GLN A 234 -8.53 6.00 -1.47
C GLN A 234 -8.94 5.13 -0.26
N LYS A 235 -10.21 4.73 -0.14
CA LYS A 235 -10.69 3.92 0.99
C LYS A 235 -9.84 2.66 1.23
N ASN A 236 -9.34 2.05 0.17
CA ASN A 236 -8.53 0.83 0.25
C ASN A 236 -7.08 1.06 0.70
N TYR A 237 -6.62 2.32 0.72
CA TYR A 237 -5.24 2.68 1.06
C TYR A 237 -5.13 3.30 2.45
N VAL A 238 -6.25 3.67 3.08
CA VAL A 238 -6.26 4.29 4.41
C VAL A 238 -5.76 3.31 5.48
N ALA A 239 -4.61 3.61 6.05
CA ALA A 239 -3.99 2.82 7.12
C ALA A 239 -4.64 3.14 8.48
N ILE A 240 -5.79 2.53 8.75
CA ILE A 240 -6.65 2.81 9.93
C ILE A 240 -5.85 2.75 11.24
N ILE A 241 -5.00 1.74 11.41
CA ILE A 241 -4.23 1.54 12.64
C ILE A 241 -3.17 2.61 12.81
N ASP A 242 -2.47 2.98 11.75
CA ASP A 242 -1.46 4.03 11.81
C ASP A 242 -2.10 5.37 12.19
N ILE A 243 -3.25 5.69 11.61
CA ILE A 243 -4.01 6.89 11.95
C ILE A 243 -4.40 6.90 13.43
N ILE A 244 -4.90 5.77 13.97
CA ILE A 244 -5.25 5.65 15.38
C ILE A 244 -4.02 5.85 16.27
N ASN A 245 -2.92 5.18 15.97
CA ASN A 245 -1.69 5.31 16.72
C ASN A 245 -1.13 6.74 16.66
N ASN A 246 -1.12 7.36 15.48
CA ASN A 246 -0.68 8.75 15.28
C ASN A 246 -1.52 9.72 16.11
N LEU A 247 -2.84 9.55 16.13
CA LEU A 247 -3.74 10.38 16.93
C LEU A 247 -3.53 10.17 18.44
N ILE A 248 -3.41 8.91 18.89
CA ILE A 248 -3.12 8.59 20.30
C ILE A 248 -1.79 9.24 20.71
N GLU A 249 -0.74 9.05 19.93
CA GLU A 249 0.58 9.61 20.21
C GLU A 249 0.54 11.15 20.27
N PHE A 250 -0.11 11.77 19.29
CA PHE A 250 -0.28 13.21 19.25
C PHE A 250 -0.98 13.76 20.51
N TYR A 251 -2.10 13.16 20.90
CA TYR A 251 -2.85 13.62 22.08
C TYR A 251 -2.05 13.40 23.39
N VAL A 252 -1.39 12.26 23.51
CA VAL A 252 -0.54 11.96 24.68
C VAL A 252 0.64 12.95 24.77
N GLN A 253 1.32 13.25 23.65
CA GLN A 253 2.40 14.23 23.60
C GLN A 253 1.94 15.64 23.96
N LYS A 254 0.66 15.97 23.68
CA LYS A 254 0.06 17.27 24.07
C LYS A 254 -0.50 17.27 25.50
N GLY A 255 -0.34 16.19 26.26
CA GLY A 255 -0.83 16.06 27.64
C GLY A 255 -2.35 16.00 27.75
N ILE A 256 -3.04 15.51 26.72
CA ILE A 256 -4.49 15.37 26.72
C ILE A 256 -4.84 13.96 27.19
N GLU A 257 -5.42 13.87 28.39
CA GLU A 257 -5.74 12.57 29.01
C GLU A 257 -7.12 12.03 28.61
N ASN A 258 -8.04 12.89 28.19
CA ASN A 258 -9.44 12.53 27.89
C ASN A 258 -9.79 12.87 26.43
N PHE A 259 -9.12 12.20 25.49
CA PHE A 259 -9.48 12.28 24.09
C PHE A 259 -10.29 11.05 23.69
N GLU A 260 -11.10 11.21 22.65
CA GLU A 260 -11.84 10.15 22.02
C GLU A 260 -11.55 10.21 20.52
N ILE A 261 -11.36 9.06 19.90
CA ILE A 261 -11.19 8.96 18.46
C ILE A 261 -12.52 8.45 17.90
N PRO A 262 -13.22 9.24 17.06
CA PRO A 262 -14.50 8.81 16.51
C PRO A 262 -14.32 7.58 15.59
N PRO A 263 -15.34 6.74 15.43
CA PRO A 263 -15.23 5.47 14.69
C PRO A 263 -15.22 5.69 13.17
N PHE A 264 -14.23 6.45 12.66
CA PHE A 264 -14.09 6.82 11.24
C PHE A 264 -13.93 5.61 10.33
N TYR A 265 -13.38 4.53 10.85
CA TYR A 265 -13.21 3.26 10.14
C TYR A 265 -14.55 2.69 9.64
N SER A 266 -15.65 2.94 10.34
CA SER A 266 -17.00 2.53 9.91
C SER A 266 -17.54 3.32 8.70
N ILE A 267 -16.97 4.50 8.46
CA ILE A 267 -17.24 5.31 7.25
C ILE A 267 -16.35 4.87 6.09
N ILE A 268 -15.10 4.51 6.40
CA ILE A 268 -14.15 3.98 5.41
C ILE A 268 -14.64 2.63 4.86
N ASN A 269 -15.06 1.74 5.75
CA ASN A 269 -15.64 0.44 5.39
C ASN A 269 -16.89 0.16 6.25
N GLU A 270 -18.06 0.05 5.61
CA GLU A 270 -19.35 -0.17 6.29
C GLU A 270 -19.37 -1.50 7.09
N GLU A 271 -18.59 -2.50 6.69
CA GLU A 271 -18.47 -3.76 7.43
C GLU A 271 -17.94 -3.54 8.85
N TYR A 272 -17.10 -2.52 9.05
CA TYR A 272 -16.52 -2.16 10.35
C TYR A 272 -17.50 -1.44 11.30
N ALA A 273 -18.74 -1.28 10.90
CA ALA A 273 -19.78 -0.66 11.74
C ALA A 273 -20.38 -1.59 12.79
N THR A 274 -20.21 -2.90 12.64
CA THR A 274 -20.78 -3.93 13.54
C THR A 274 -19.86 -5.16 13.63
N GLY A 275 -20.07 -6.01 14.62
CA GLY A 275 -19.42 -7.32 14.71
C GLY A 275 -17.95 -7.26 15.13
N PHE A 276 -17.21 -8.28 14.72
CA PHE A 276 -15.79 -8.44 14.98
C PHE A 276 -15.01 -8.45 13.67
N HIS A 277 -13.98 -7.60 13.56
CA HIS A 277 -13.11 -7.52 12.39
C HIS A 277 -11.66 -7.40 12.81
N VAL A 278 -10.78 -8.13 12.13
CA VAL A 278 -9.33 -7.94 12.29
C VAL A 278 -8.88 -6.85 11.33
N LEU A 279 -8.18 -5.87 11.85
CA LEU A 279 -7.52 -4.85 11.06
C LEU A 279 -6.13 -5.36 10.71
N TYR A 280 -5.95 -5.69 9.45
CA TYR A 280 -4.64 -6.05 8.92
C TYR A 280 -3.83 -4.78 8.65
N ASP A 281 -2.60 -4.75 9.13
CA ASP A 281 -1.58 -3.93 8.49
C ASP A 281 -1.38 -4.50 7.07
N ILE A 282 -1.19 -3.63 6.07
CA ILE A 282 -1.02 -3.99 4.65
C ILE A 282 0.04 -5.10 4.44
N ILE A 283 0.89 -5.34 5.44
CA ILE A 283 2.03 -6.26 5.40
C ILE A 283 1.74 -7.62 6.05
N THR A 284 0.71 -7.78 6.89
CA THR A 284 0.47 -9.02 7.63
C THR A 284 -0.75 -9.77 7.12
N SER A 285 -0.50 -10.90 6.46
CA SER A 285 -1.50 -11.83 5.91
C SER A 285 -2.29 -12.63 6.96
N GLY A 286 -2.39 -12.17 8.22
CA GLY A 286 -3.02 -12.93 9.32
C GLY A 286 -2.16 -14.04 9.89
N GLU A 287 -0.90 -14.14 9.48
CA GLU A 287 0.09 -15.09 10.00
C GLU A 287 1.25 -14.36 10.66
N PHE A 288 1.75 -14.86 11.78
CA PHE A 288 2.99 -14.40 12.39
C PHE A 288 4.13 -15.35 12.09
N ASP A 289 5.14 -14.84 11.43
CA ASP A 289 6.43 -15.52 11.31
C ASP A 289 7.39 -14.98 12.37
N THR A 290 8.00 -15.87 13.13
CA THR A 290 8.99 -15.51 14.15
C THR A 290 10.26 -16.33 14.02
N ASP A 291 11.36 -15.75 14.47
CA ASP A 291 12.61 -16.49 14.59
C ASP A 291 12.63 -17.42 15.81
N ILE A 292 13.76 -18.09 16.03
CA ILE A 292 13.94 -19.02 17.16
C ILE A 292 13.87 -18.33 18.52
N GLN A 293 14.13 -17.02 18.59
CA GLN A 293 14.10 -16.29 19.87
C GLN A 293 12.67 -15.94 20.29
N GLY A 294 11.72 -16.00 19.36
CA GLY A 294 10.36 -15.55 19.61
C GLY A 294 10.25 -14.04 19.70
N GLY A 295 9.50 -13.56 20.66
CA GLY A 295 9.27 -12.13 20.89
C GLY A 295 7.80 -11.76 20.84
N THR A 296 7.52 -10.48 20.91
CA THR A 296 6.15 -9.97 20.93
C THR A 296 5.68 -9.65 19.52
N LYS A 297 4.50 -10.13 19.17
CA LYS A 297 3.75 -9.79 17.96
C LYS A 297 2.41 -9.20 18.34
N GLU A 298 1.86 -8.34 17.49
CA GLU A 298 0.59 -7.70 17.76
C GLU A 298 -0.25 -7.57 16.50
N PHE A 299 -1.56 -7.57 16.70
CA PHE A 299 -2.54 -7.23 15.68
C PHE A 299 -3.69 -6.46 16.32
N TYR A 300 -4.54 -5.88 15.50
CA TYR A 300 -5.61 -5.01 15.95
C TYR A 300 -6.95 -5.54 15.50
N ALA A 301 -7.98 -5.28 16.31
CA ALA A 301 -9.33 -5.68 16.00
C ALA A 301 -10.35 -4.57 16.34
N ILE A 302 -11.42 -4.55 15.56
CA ILE A 302 -12.65 -3.85 15.90
C ILE A 302 -13.60 -4.88 16.51
N SER A 303 -14.18 -4.58 17.68
CA SER A 303 -15.21 -5.42 18.26
C SER A 303 -16.27 -4.58 18.99
N TYR A 304 -17.52 -4.88 18.70
CA TYR A 304 -18.70 -4.32 19.38
C TYR A 304 -19.20 -5.23 20.51
N GLU A 305 -18.57 -6.41 20.67
CA GLU A 305 -18.90 -7.40 21.67
C GLU A 305 -17.66 -7.78 22.48
N GLU A 306 -17.87 -8.31 23.67
CA GLU A 306 -16.79 -8.86 24.49
C GLU A 306 -16.21 -10.11 23.84
N PHE A 307 -14.89 -10.24 23.87
CA PHE A 307 -14.17 -11.37 23.32
C PHE A 307 -12.94 -11.71 24.18
N VAL A 308 -12.41 -12.91 23.97
CA VAL A 308 -11.15 -13.36 24.57
C VAL A 308 -10.18 -13.82 23.49
N ALA A 309 -8.88 -13.74 23.79
CA ALA A 309 -7.82 -14.27 22.93
C ALA A 309 -7.16 -15.44 23.68
N GLU A 310 -7.19 -16.63 23.10
CA GLU A 310 -6.65 -17.84 23.69
C GLU A 310 -5.73 -18.55 22.73
N SER A 311 -4.57 -18.97 23.21
CA SER A 311 -3.66 -19.81 22.43
C SER A 311 -3.96 -21.29 22.64
N ASP A 312 -3.83 -22.10 21.58
CA ASP A 312 -3.88 -23.56 21.63
C ASP A 312 -2.55 -24.20 22.06
N VAL A 313 -1.50 -23.39 22.27
CA VAL A 313 -0.16 -23.83 22.67
C VAL A 313 0.38 -23.04 23.87
N GLU A 314 1.16 -23.67 24.71
CA GLU A 314 1.69 -23.04 25.94
C GLU A 314 2.79 -22.00 25.68
N TRP A 315 3.42 -22.06 24.53
CA TRP A 315 4.53 -21.16 24.19
C TRP A 315 4.10 -19.80 23.58
N ILE A 316 2.79 -19.56 23.46
CA ILE A 316 2.21 -18.25 23.10
C ILE A 316 1.29 -17.81 24.24
N THR A 317 1.54 -16.63 24.78
CA THR A 317 0.63 -15.98 25.74
C THR A 317 0.03 -14.73 25.12
N THR A 318 -1.23 -14.46 25.46
CA THR A 318 -1.98 -13.36 24.85
C THR A 318 -2.36 -12.30 25.88
N ASN A 319 -2.44 -11.04 25.42
CA ASN A 319 -2.97 -9.93 26.20
C ASN A 319 -3.82 -9.03 25.30
N ILE A 320 -4.92 -8.48 25.85
CA ILE A 320 -5.83 -7.59 25.13
C ILE A 320 -5.83 -6.23 25.80
N VAL A 321 -5.62 -5.17 25.02
CA VAL A 321 -5.69 -3.79 25.48
C VAL A 321 -6.70 -3.04 24.62
N LYS A 322 -7.71 -2.43 25.25
CA LYS A 322 -8.60 -1.49 24.56
C LYS A 322 -7.89 -0.16 24.34
N LEU A 323 -7.75 0.27 23.11
CA LEU A 323 -7.09 1.54 22.75
C LEU A 323 -8.06 2.72 22.77
N CYS A 324 -9.16 2.59 22.05
CA CYS A 324 -10.23 3.59 21.97
C CYS A 324 -11.50 2.92 21.47
N ASN A 325 -12.68 3.47 21.81
CA ASN A 325 -13.99 2.97 21.37
C ASN A 325 -14.06 1.45 21.26
N ASN A 326 -14.16 0.93 20.05
CA ASN A 326 -14.24 -0.51 19.76
C ASN A 326 -12.93 -1.08 19.20
N ILE A 327 -11.83 -0.34 19.30
CA ILE A 327 -10.50 -0.77 18.82
C ILE A 327 -9.73 -1.42 19.95
N TYR A 328 -9.21 -2.60 19.67
CA TYR A 328 -8.42 -3.41 20.58
C TYR A 328 -7.09 -3.77 19.94
N LYS A 329 -6.05 -3.74 20.75
CA LYS A 329 -4.74 -4.29 20.45
C LYS A 329 -4.61 -5.65 21.12
N ILE A 330 -4.31 -6.66 20.35
CA ILE A 330 -4.03 -8.01 20.80
C ILE A 330 -2.53 -8.24 20.69
N THR A 331 -1.90 -8.54 21.81
CA THR A 331 -0.46 -8.81 21.89
C THR A 331 -0.26 -10.29 22.12
N CYS A 332 0.65 -10.91 21.36
CA CYS A 332 1.05 -12.30 21.47
C CYS A 332 2.53 -12.36 21.85
N ASP A 333 2.84 -12.79 23.07
CA ASP A 333 4.21 -13.03 23.53
C ASP A 333 4.60 -14.46 23.22
N ILE A 334 5.59 -14.65 22.34
CA ILE A 334 6.02 -15.93 21.80
C ILE A 334 7.34 -16.31 22.45
N ALA A 335 7.35 -17.41 23.17
CA ALA A 335 8.55 -17.94 23.82
C ALA A 335 9.58 -18.45 22.80
N ALA A 336 10.87 -18.45 23.18
CA ALA A 336 11.94 -18.97 22.34
C ALA A 336 11.70 -20.47 21.98
N ASN A 337 12.02 -20.84 20.74
CA ASN A 337 11.99 -22.23 20.30
C ASN A 337 13.37 -22.87 20.46
N SER A 338 13.51 -23.72 21.46
CA SER A 338 14.74 -24.50 21.70
C SER A 338 14.85 -25.72 20.78
N GLU A 339 13.76 -26.12 20.11
CA GLU A 339 13.72 -27.30 19.28
C GLU A 339 14.34 -27.02 17.87
N PRO A 340 14.98 -28.02 17.27
CA PRO A 340 15.57 -27.87 15.93
C PRO A 340 14.53 -27.72 14.83
N MET A 341 13.29 -28.14 15.06
CA MET A 341 12.21 -28.07 14.07
C MET A 341 11.37 -26.82 14.23
N PRO A 342 10.84 -26.29 13.11
CA PRO A 342 9.81 -25.25 13.19
C PRO A 342 8.59 -25.75 13.97
N ARG A 343 7.90 -24.84 14.61
CA ARG A 343 6.62 -25.12 15.29
C ARG A 343 5.56 -24.10 14.86
N GLU A 344 4.31 -24.53 14.97
CA GLU A 344 3.14 -23.72 14.65
C GLU A 344 2.17 -23.77 15.83
N GLY A 345 1.49 -22.67 16.08
CA GLY A 345 0.45 -22.57 17.10
C GLY A 345 -0.56 -21.52 16.68
N ASN A 346 -1.78 -21.63 17.21
CA ASN A 346 -2.87 -20.74 16.88
C ASN A 346 -3.27 -19.87 18.07
N VAL A 347 -3.64 -18.64 17.76
CA VAL A 347 -4.34 -17.75 18.70
C VAL A 347 -5.77 -17.57 18.19
N HIS A 348 -6.71 -18.06 18.97
CA HIS A 348 -8.14 -17.99 18.68
C HIS A 348 -8.77 -16.78 19.39
N ILE A 349 -9.43 -15.94 18.63
CA ILE A 349 -10.32 -14.93 19.18
C ILE A 349 -11.70 -15.54 19.28
N LYS A 350 -12.25 -15.57 20.49
CA LYS A 350 -13.55 -16.20 20.77
C LYS A 350 -14.55 -15.18 21.32
N SER A 351 -15.79 -15.29 20.89
CA SER A 351 -16.91 -14.56 21.48
C SER A 351 -17.17 -14.99 22.92
N SER A 352 -18.00 -14.26 23.64
CA SER A 352 -18.49 -14.64 24.98
C SER A 352 -19.26 -15.97 24.99
N THR A 353 -19.77 -16.44 23.85
CA THR A 353 -20.44 -17.75 23.68
C THR A 353 -19.44 -18.87 23.36
N GLY A 354 -18.19 -18.55 23.11
CA GLY A 354 -17.12 -19.50 22.79
C GLY A 354 -16.95 -19.78 21.30
N ASP A 355 -17.69 -19.10 20.43
CA ASP A 355 -17.54 -19.21 18.99
C ASP A 355 -16.24 -18.56 18.53
N ILE A 356 -15.51 -19.22 17.62
CA ILE A 356 -14.27 -18.68 17.06
C ILE A 356 -14.62 -17.60 16.04
N LEU A 357 -14.24 -16.36 16.33
CA LEU A 357 -14.41 -15.20 15.49
C LEU A 357 -13.26 -15.05 14.49
N TYR A 358 -12.03 -15.40 14.95
CA TYR A 358 -10.82 -15.29 14.14
C TYR A 358 -9.73 -16.23 14.68
N THR A 359 -8.83 -16.65 13.80
CA THR A 359 -7.63 -17.42 14.18
C THR A 359 -6.40 -16.76 13.53
N ASN A 360 -5.43 -16.41 14.37
CA ASN A 360 -4.08 -16.03 13.91
C ASN A 360 -3.18 -17.26 14.00
N VAL A 361 -2.43 -17.53 12.93
CA VAL A 361 -1.45 -18.62 12.89
C VAL A 361 -0.07 -18.05 13.16
N THR A 362 0.62 -18.61 14.14
CA THR A 362 2.00 -18.24 14.48
C THR A 362 2.94 -19.36 14.08
N LYS A 363 3.86 -19.07 13.16
CA LYS A 363 4.92 -19.98 12.72
C LYS A 363 6.24 -19.54 13.33
N GLN A 364 6.91 -20.45 14.01
CA GLN A 364 8.22 -20.18 14.61
C GLN A 364 9.28 -21.11 14.08
N ARG A 365 10.42 -20.54 13.72
CA ARG A 365 11.55 -21.28 13.14
C ARG A 365 12.19 -22.23 14.14
N GLY A 366 12.76 -23.33 13.62
CA GLY A 366 13.77 -24.14 14.29
C GLY A 366 15.19 -23.75 13.84
N ASN A 367 16.17 -24.55 14.21
CA ASN A 367 17.59 -24.32 13.84
C ASN A 367 17.89 -24.62 12.36
N GLY A 368 16.99 -25.29 11.65
CA GLY A 368 17.05 -25.55 10.20
C GLY A 368 16.22 -24.56 9.39
N GLN A 369 16.38 -24.60 8.08
CA GLN A 369 15.59 -23.82 7.12
C GLN A 369 15.02 -24.76 6.04
N ARG A 370 13.69 -24.75 5.87
CA ARG A 370 13.05 -25.39 4.72
C ARG A 370 12.81 -24.35 3.62
N ILE A 371 13.17 -24.71 2.40
CA ILE A 371 12.93 -23.86 1.23
C ILE A 371 12.12 -24.66 0.22
N TYR A 372 10.90 -24.19 -0.07
CA TYR A 372 10.10 -24.66 -1.19
C TYR A 372 10.54 -23.96 -2.47
N LEU A 373 10.64 -24.73 -3.55
CA LEU A 373 11.04 -24.24 -4.85
C LEU A 373 9.81 -24.10 -5.75
N GLN A 374 9.49 -22.88 -6.11
CA GLN A 374 8.41 -22.56 -7.02
C GLN A 374 8.99 -22.29 -8.41
N PHE A 375 8.79 -23.23 -9.32
CA PHE A 375 9.13 -23.03 -10.72
C PHE A 375 8.09 -22.11 -11.39
N PRO A 376 8.48 -21.31 -12.42
CA PRO A 376 7.55 -20.44 -13.12
C PRO A 376 6.35 -21.22 -13.65
N SER A 377 5.15 -20.77 -13.32
CA SER A 377 3.91 -21.37 -13.84
C SER A 377 3.64 -20.92 -15.28
N SER A 378 2.88 -21.75 -15.99
CA SER A 378 2.52 -21.55 -17.39
C SER A 378 1.69 -20.29 -17.64
N GLY A 379 2.27 -19.32 -18.29
CA GLY A 379 1.53 -18.27 -18.99
C GLY A 379 1.88 -18.29 -20.48
N THR A 380 1.05 -17.71 -21.33
CA THR A 380 1.24 -17.68 -22.80
C THR A 380 2.58 -17.10 -23.28
N ARG A 381 3.43 -16.63 -22.37
CA ARG A 381 4.77 -16.08 -22.62
C ARG A 381 5.84 -16.57 -21.65
N SER A 382 5.55 -17.55 -20.79
CA SER A 382 6.51 -18.12 -19.84
C SER A 382 7.08 -19.42 -20.36
N ILE A 383 8.37 -19.66 -20.09
CA ILE A 383 9.05 -20.90 -20.44
C ILE A 383 8.75 -21.92 -19.34
N TYR A 384 8.28 -23.10 -19.71
CA TYR A 384 8.03 -24.20 -18.78
C TYR A 384 9.25 -25.06 -18.56
N TYR A 385 9.33 -25.58 -17.35
CA TYR A 385 10.14 -26.72 -17.05
C TYR A 385 9.38 -27.74 -16.19
N ALA A 386 9.12 -28.91 -16.75
CA ALA A 386 8.79 -30.11 -15.99
C ALA A 386 10.12 -30.73 -15.57
N ASN A 387 10.57 -30.51 -14.35
CA ASN A 387 11.82 -31.09 -13.91
C ASN A 387 11.60 -32.52 -13.43
N GLU A 388 11.90 -33.48 -14.24
CA GLU A 388 12.31 -34.82 -13.83
C GLU A 388 13.84 -34.92 -13.67
N GLY A 389 14.58 -33.84 -13.92
CA GLY A 389 16.02 -33.78 -13.75
C GLY A 389 16.45 -34.14 -12.31
N ASN A 390 17.62 -34.65 -12.15
CA ASN A 390 18.38 -35.33 -11.07
C ASN A 390 18.00 -35.09 -9.59
N GLY A 391 16.86 -34.48 -9.29
CA GLY A 391 16.39 -34.31 -7.93
C GLY A 391 17.30 -33.46 -7.03
N LYS A 392 18.21 -32.66 -7.58
CA LYS A 392 19.17 -31.84 -6.84
C LYS A 392 19.05 -30.35 -7.16
N VAL A 393 19.41 -29.54 -6.20
CA VAL A 393 19.56 -28.10 -6.33
C VAL A 393 20.84 -27.67 -5.61
N ASN A 394 21.57 -26.73 -6.19
CA ASN A 394 22.74 -26.14 -5.56
C ASN A 394 22.32 -24.93 -4.73
N ILE A 395 22.75 -24.90 -3.46
CA ILE A 395 22.49 -23.77 -2.56
C ILE A 395 23.81 -23.37 -1.92
N ASN A 396 24.22 -22.14 -2.19
CA ASN A 396 25.49 -21.58 -1.72
C ASN A 396 26.70 -22.47 -2.04
N GLY A 397 26.72 -23.12 -3.20
CA GLY A 397 27.81 -23.99 -3.65
C GLY A 397 27.71 -25.45 -3.17
N VAL A 398 26.65 -25.83 -2.45
CA VAL A 398 26.43 -27.19 -1.95
C VAL A 398 25.19 -27.78 -2.61
N ASP A 399 25.30 -29.03 -3.09
CA ASP A 399 24.19 -29.75 -3.70
C ASP A 399 23.31 -30.42 -2.66
N TYR A 400 22.01 -30.17 -2.74
CA TYR A 400 20.98 -30.78 -1.90
C TYR A 400 19.98 -31.57 -2.72
N ASP A 401 19.56 -32.73 -2.17
CA ASP A 401 18.53 -33.55 -2.79
C ASP A 401 17.15 -32.88 -2.62
N LEU A 402 16.40 -32.78 -3.71
CA LEU A 402 15.02 -32.28 -3.71
C LEU A 402 14.08 -33.33 -3.13
N LYS A 403 13.25 -32.90 -2.19
CA LYS A 403 12.15 -33.69 -1.61
C LYS A 403 10.83 -33.17 -2.16
N LEU A 404 9.84 -34.07 -2.24
CA LEU A 404 8.48 -33.72 -2.65
C LEU A 404 7.57 -33.64 -1.43
N ASP A 405 6.93 -32.50 -1.24
CA ASP A 405 5.79 -32.37 -0.35
C ASP A 405 4.52 -32.73 -1.14
N SER A 406 3.95 -33.89 -0.83
CA SER A 406 2.79 -34.42 -1.57
C SER A 406 1.50 -33.65 -1.27
N GLU A 407 1.39 -32.98 -0.13
CA GLU A 407 0.21 -32.20 0.23
C GLU A 407 0.19 -30.87 -0.52
N ARG A 408 1.34 -30.21 -0.62
CA ARG A 408 1.48 -28.94 -1.37
C ARG A 408 1.78 -29.12 -2.85
N ASN A 409 2.12 -30.34 -3.26
CA ASN A 409 2.64 -30.65 -4.60
C ASN A 409 3.82 -29.75 -5.01
N MET A 410 4.71 -29.48 -4.05
CA MET A 410 5.88 -28.63 -4.22
C MET A 410 7.16 -29.37 -3.85
N LYS A 411 8.25 -29.07 -4.58
CA LYS A 411 9.59 -29.55 -4.23
C LYS A 411 10.20 -28.65 -3.16
N TYR A 412 10.96 -29.23 -2.23
CA TYR A 412 11.64 -28.51 -1.17
C TYR A 412 12.98 -29.11 -0.81
N VAL A 413 13.78 -28.33 -0.08
CA VAL A 413 15.02 -28.76 0.57
C VAL A 413 15.02 -28.35 2.04
N ASP A 414 15.65 -29.17 2.88
CA ASP A 414 15.96 -28.81 4.28
C ASP A 414 17.47 -28.57 4.37
N ILE A 415 17.86 -27.38 4.81
CA ILE A 415 19.25 -26.93 4.84
C ILE A 415 19.59 -26.25 6.16
N PRO A 416 20.88 -26.15 6.52
CA PRO A 416 21.30 -25.36 7.67
C PRO A 416 20.93 -23.88 7.51
N LYS A 417 20.63 -23.22 8.63
CA LYS A 417 20.36 -21.80 8.65
C LYS A 417 21.61 -21.01 8.23
N SER A 418 21.44 -20.01 7.38
CA SER A 418 22.51 -19.14 6.92
C SER A 418 22.17 -17.67 7.17
N GLU A 419 23.06 -16.96 7.84
CA GLU A 419 22.96 -15.50 8.02
C GLU A 419 23.24 -14.72 6.74
N LYS A 420 23.96 -15.34 5.80
CA LYS A 420 24.32 -14.72 4.51
C LYS A 420 23.21 -14.82 3.46
N GLY A 421 22.12 -15.53 3.77
CA GLY A 421 21.07 -15.85 2.83
C GLY A 421 21.38 -17.08 1.97
N TYR A 422 20.57 -17.32 0.95
CA TYR A 422 20.61 -18.51 0.11
C TYR A 422 20.59 -18.13 -1.36
N GLY A 423 21.70 -18.37 -2.04
CA GLY A 423 21.78 -18.35 -3.48
C GLY A 423 21.44 -19.73 -4.01
N ILE A 424 20.41 -19.87 -4.80
CA ILE A 424 19.83 -21.14 -5.27
C ILE A 424 20.01 -21.24 -6.78
N SER A 425 20.53 -22.36 -7.27
CA SER A 425 20.60 -22.64 -8.70
C SER A 425 20.24 -24.09 -9.03
N THR A 426 19.70 -24.29 -10.21
CA THR A 426 19.39 -25.63 -10.72
C THR A 426 20.56 -26.24 -11.50
N LEU A 427 21.58 -25.45 -11.82
CA LEU A 427 22.81 -25.92 -12.47
C LEU A 427 23.97 -25.94 -11.47
N PRO A 428 24.75 -27.03 -11.36
CA PRO A 428 25.92 -27.11 -10.46
C PRO A 428 26.99 -26.06 -10.75
N GLU A 429 27.09 -25.65 -12.01
CA GLU A 429 28.09 -24.67 -12.47
C GLU A 429 27.64 -23.21 -12.33
N MET A 430 26.37 -23.00 -11.94
CA MET A 430 25.81 -21.69 -11.74
C MET A 430 25.99 -21.25 -10.28
N ILE A 431 26.81 -20.25 -10.07
CA ILE A 431 27.04 -19.64 -8.74
C ILE A 431 26.04 -18.50 -8.55
N VAL A 432 25.22 -18.61 -7.52
CA VAL A 432 24.31 -17.54 -7.10
C VAL A 432 24.71 -17.08 -5.70
N SER A 433 25.02 -15.80 -5.55
CA SER A 433 25.35 -15.19 -4.26
C SER A 433 24.22 -14.26 -3.81
N ALA A 434 23.80 -14.42 -2.57
CA ALA A 434 22.81 -13.58 -1.91
C ALA A 434 23.46 -12.54 -0.96
N GLU A 435 24.73 -12.17 -1.19
CA GLU A 435 25.49 -11.27 -0.30
C GLU A 435 24.88 -9.87 -0.26
N ASP A 436 24.26 -9.42 -1.35
CA ASP A 436 23.57 -8.13 -1.41
C ASP A 436 22.04 -8.34 -1.30
N VAL A 437 21.39 -7.56 -0.45
CA VAL A 437 19.92 -7.65 -0.24
C VAL A 437 19.16 -7.29 -1.51
N LEU A 438 19.72 -6.42 -2.34
CA LEU A 438 19.06 -5.89 -3.53
C LEU A 438 19.50 -6.60 -4.81
N CYS A 439 20.57 -7.40 -4.78
CA CYS A 439 21.16 -7.98 -5.98
C CYS A 439 21.70 -9.40 -5.75
N ALA A 440 21.18 -10.35 -6.48
CA ALA A 440 21.80 -11.66 -6.61
C ALA A 440 22.87 -11.60 -7.69
N LYS A 441 24.12 -11.84 -7.32
CA LYS A 441 25.21 -12.00 -8.30
C LYS A 441 25.11 -13.40 -8.88
N ILE A 442 24.92 -13.49 -10.19
CA ILE A 442 24.78 -14.73 -10.94
C ILE A 442 25.97 -14.86 -11.85
N SER A 443 26.68 -15.97 -11.75
CA SER A 443 27.72 -16.35 -12.69
C SER A 443 27.42 -17.74 -13.24
N TYR A 444 27.28 -17.86 -14.55
CA TYR A 444 27.08 -19.15 -15.20
C TYR A 444 27.76 -19.17 -16.56
N LYS A 445 28.06 -20.39 -17.02
CA LYS A 445 28.65 -20.64 -18.32
C LYS A 445 27.56 -21.11 -19.29
N ASN A 446 27.40 -20.39 -20.39
CA ASN A 446 26.57 -20.80 -21.50
C ASN A 446 27.48 -21.36 -22.61
N GLU A 447 27.76 -22.65 -22.58
CA GLU A 447 28.72 -23.32 -23.49
C GLU A 447 28.11 -23.78 -24.80
N ILE A 448 27.15 -23.05 -25.37
CA ILE A 448 26.48 -23.51 -26.58
C ILE A 448 27.07 -22.81 -27.80
N ASP A 449 28.24 -23.28 -28.26
CA ASP A 449 28.76 -22.95 -29.60
C ASP A 449 28.10 -23.77 -30.70
N GLU A 450 27.78 -25.06 -30.44
CA GLU A 450 27.04 -25.94 -31.31
C GLU A 450 26.11 -26.85 -30.50
N PHE A 451 24.83 -26.92 -30.84
CA PHE A 451 23.88 -27.83 -30.22
C PHE A 451 22.94 -28.49 -31.22
N THR A 452 22.45 -29.67 -30.85
CA THR A 452 21.46 -30.42 -31.61
C THR A 452 20.11 -30.29 -30.94
N MET A 453 19.11 -29.81 -31.68
CA MET A 453 17.73 -29.82 -31.19
C MET A 453 17.19 -31.25 -31.15
N HIS A 454 16.77 -31.68 -29.98
CA HIS A 454 15.92 -32.85 -29.80
C HIS A 454 14.50 -32.36 -29.50
N SER A 455 13.52 -32.86 -30.26
CA SER A 455 12.11 -32.58 -30.00
C SER A 455 11.64 -33.36 -28.80
N GLU A 456 11.72 -32.80 -27.61
CA GLU A 456 10.88 -33.23 -26.50
C GLU A 456 9.66 -32.31 -26.47
N ASN A 457 8.52 -32.86 -26.89
CA ASN A 457 7.24 -32.17 -26.76
C ASN A 457 6.77 -32.25 -25.31
N ILE A 458 6.83 -31.13 -24.60
CA ILE A 458 6.16 -30.98 -23.33
C ILE A 458 4.89 -30.15 -23.59
N ASP A 459 3.73 -30.76 -23.43
CA ASP A 459 2.40 -30.15 -23.68
C ASP A 459 2.27 -29.45 -25.04
N GLY A 460 2.81 -30.07 -26.12
CA GLY A 460 2.72 -29.52 -27.46
C GLY A 460 3.66 -28.32 -27.72
N ARG A 461 4.67 -28.10 -26.89
CA ARG A 461 5.69 -27.06 -27.04
C ARG A 461 7.08 -27.68 -27.02
N GLU A 462 7.93 -27.28 -27.95
CA GLU A 462 9.32 -27.68 -28.00
C GLU A 462 10.10 -27.02 -26.85
N ALA A 463 10.76 -27.82 -26.00
CA ALA A 463 11.69 -27.34 -24.99
C ALA A 463 13.12 -27.55 -25.46
N PRO A 464 14.01 -26.58 -25.35
CA PRO A 464 15.44 -26.80 -25.53
C PRO A 464 15.97 -27.64 -24.37
N ASN A 465 17.00 -28.45 -24.61
CA ASN A 465 17.67 -29.41 -23.71
C ASN A 465 17.52 -29.18 -22.19
N SER A 466 17.53 -30.29 -21.45
CA SER A 466 17.17 -30.54 -20.06
C SER A 466 17.84 -29.68 -18.95
N ASN A 467 18.75 -28.77 -19.26
CA ASN A 467 19.52 -28.01 -18.27
C ASN A 467 19.23 -26.51 -18.36
N MET A 468 18.04 -26.10 -17.90
CA MET A 468 17.71 -24.68 -17.85
C MET A 468 18.28 -24.00 -16.60
N PRO A 469 18.94 -22.83 -16.75
CA PRO A 469 19.57 -22.11 -15.66
C PRO A 469 18.54 -21.33 -14.82
N TYR A 470 17.78 -22.01 -13.97
CA TYR A 470 16.94 -21.36 -12.98
C TYR A 470 17.74 -20.97 -11.75
N TYR A 471 17.39 -19.83 -11.19
CA TYR A 471 17.99 -19.33 -9.97
C TYR A 471 16.96 -18.65 -9.07
N ALA A 472 17.29 -18.54 -7.81
CA ALA A 472 16.66 -17.66 -6.84
C ALA A 472 17.69 -17.18 -5.83
N ALA A 473 17.46 -16.05 -5.22
CA ALA A 473 18.20 -15.58 -4.07
C ALA A 473 17.22 -15.24 -2.96
N LEU A 474 17.49 -15.80 -1.78
CA LEU A 474 16.71 -15.54 -0.60
C LEU A 474 17.62 -14.91 0.46
N LYS A 475 17.30 -13.71 0.88
CA LYS A 475 17.99 -13.04 1.98
C LYS A 475 16.95 -12.31 2.84
N ALA A 476 17.11 -12.41 4.15
CA ALA A 476 16.30 -11.61 5.06
C ALA A 476 16.64 -10.13 4.87
N MET A 477 15.63 -9.29 4.80
CA MET A 477 15.82 -7.84 4.91
C MET A 477 16.30 -7.49 6.32
N SER A 478 17.04 -6.39 6.46
CA SER A 478 17.54 -5.95 7.77
C SER A 478 16.37 -5.80 8.76
N GLY A 479 16.43 -6.53 9.88
CA GLY A 479 15.37 -6.57 10.89
C GLY A 479 14.27 -7.61 10.68
N TYR A 480 14.25 -8.32 9.54
CA TYR A 480 13.27 -9.37 9.24
C TYR A 480 13.98 -10.71 9.05
N ALA A 481 13.42 -11.76 9.60
CA ALA A 481 13.91 -13.12 9.36
C ALA A 481 13.26 -13.70 8.09
N LEU A 482 13.96 -14.59 7.38
CA LEU A 482 13.31 -15.39 6.33
C LEU A 482 12.25 -16.29 6.96
N PRO A 483 11.06 -16.43 6.34
CA PRO A 483 10.05 -17.37 6.80
C PRO A 483 10.60 -18.80 6.79
N ASN A 484 10.09 -19.66 7.68
CA ASN A 484 10.41 -21.08 7.65
C ASN A 484 9.12 -21.89 7.78
N PRO A 485 8.67 -22.54 6.72
CA PRO A 485 9.37 -22.67 5.43
C PRO A 485 9.39 -21.39 4.61
N ALA A 486 10.48 -21.18 3.85
CA ALA A 486 10.56 -20.14 2.85
C ALA A 486 10.13 -20.65 1.46
N GLU A 487 9.69 -19.76 0.61
CA GLU A 487 9.40 -20.06 -0.80
C GLU A 487 10.39 -19.33 -1.70
N ALA A 488 11.08 -20.07 -2.55
CA ALA A 488 11.96 -19.53 -3.57
C ALA A 488 11.25 -19.58 -4.92
N LYS A 489 10.88 -18.41 -5.42
CA LYS A 489 10.40 -18.27 -6.80
C LYS A 489 11.60 -18.33 -7.72
N LEU A 490 11.74 -19.44 -8.44
CA LEU A 490 12.83 -19.63 -9.37
C LEU A 490 12.58 -18.80 -10.64
N GLU A 491 13.58 -18.06 -11.04
CA GLU A 491 13.59 -17.29 -12.28
C GLU A 491 14.56 -17.89 -13.28
N LEU A 492 14.25 -17.83 -14.57
CA LEU A 492 15.18 -18.22 -15.62
C LEU A 492 16.19 -17.10 -15.87
N ALA A 493 17.47 -17.40 -15.80
CA ALA A 493 18.53 -16.41 -16.04
C ALA A 493 18.64 -15.98 -17.51
N CYS A 494 18.05 -16.75 -18.42
CA CYS A 494 18.07 -16.55 -19.88
C CYS A 494 16.69 -16.17 -20.41
N SER A 495 16.67 -15.82 -21.72
CA SER A 495 15.46 -15.75 -22.55
C SER A 495 15.41 -16.96 -23.47
N LEU A 496 14.23 -17.40 -23.87
CA LEU A 496 14.08 -18.36 -24.97
C LEU A 496 13.82 -17.57 -26.26
N LEU A 497 14.71 -17.74 -27.22
CA LEU A 497 14.56 -17.20 -28.57
C LEU A 497 14.19 -18.31 -29.53
N SER A 498 13.04 -18.15 -30.15
CA SER A 498 12.55 -19.03 -31.23
C SER A 498 12.63 -18.30 -32.56
N LEU A 499 13.25 -18.92 -33.55
CA LEU A 499 13.34 -18.41 -34.92
C LEU A 499 12.49 -19.30 -35.80
N GLN A 500 11.56 -18.70 -36.52
CA GLN A 500 10.75 -19.39 -37.53
C GLN A 500 11.10 -18.85 -38.92
N ILE A 501 11.56 -19.73 -39.80
CA ILE A 501 12.04 -19.35 -41.12
C ILE A 501 10.91 -19.60 -42.15
N ASN A 502 10.53 -18.56 -42.85
CA ASN A 502 9.45 -18.61 -43.84
C ASN A 502 9.93 -18.14 -45.23
N ASP A 503 9.34 -18.67 -46.25
CA ASP A 503 9.45 -18.13 -47.61
C ASP A 503 8.73 -16.75 -47.66
N GLY A 504 9.45 -15.76 -48.10
CA GLY A 504 8.94 -14.38 -48.14
C GLY A 504 7.82 -14.12 -49.14
N THR A 505 7.54 -15.10 -50.03
CA THR A 505 6.46 -15.01 -51.05
C THR A 505 5.21 -15.75 -50.67
N SER A 506 5.35 -16.99 -50.19
CA SER A 506 4.24 -17.88 -49.86
C SER A 506 3.91 -17.96 -48.39
N ASN A 507 4.75 -17.39 -47.55
CA ASN A 507 4.72 -17.49 -46.09
C ASN A 507 4.74 -18.95 -45.58
N SER A 508 5.21 -19.90 -46.42
CA SER A 508 5.40 -21.29 -46.07
C SER A 508 6.69 -21.47 -45.29
N GLY A 509 6.72 -22.40 -44.36
CA GLY A 509 7.94 -22.74 -43.63
C GLY A 509 9.03 -23.30 -44.56
N VAL A 510 10.27 -22.88 -44.36
CA VAL A 510 11.44 -23.38 -45.08
C VAL A 510 12.26 -24.25 -44.13
N PRO A 511 12.27 -25.59 -44.33
CA PRO A 511 13.05 -26.49 -43.49
C PRO A 511 14.56 -26.38 -43.78
N PHE A 512 15.38 -26.72 -42.78
CA PHE A 512 16.84 -26.73 -42.86
C PHE A 512 17.41 -27.76 -41.89
N ASP A 513 18.60 -28.28 -42.19
CA ASP A 513 19.32 -29.26 -41.33
C ASP A 513 20.26 -28.58 -40.35
N LYS A 514 20.82 -27.43 -40.74
CA LYS A 514 21.72 -26.64 -39.92
C LYS A 514 21.43 -25.16 -40.08
N LEU A 515 21.39 -24.44 -38.97
CA LEU A 515 21.26 -22.98 -38.94
C LEU A 515 22.46 -22.37 -38.21
N ILE A 516 23.05 -21.39 -38.81
CA ILE A 516 24.05 -20.53 -38.14
C ILE A 516 23.38 -19.19 -37.86
N VAL A 517 23.37 -18.78 -36.59
CA VAL A 517 22.84 -17.49 -36.13
C VAL A 517 24.00 -16.65 -35.67
N GLU A 518 24.10 -15.43 -36.20
CA GLU A 518 25.08 -14.40 -35.82
C GLU A 518 24.30 -13.13 -35.42
N ILE A 519 24.71 -12.50 -34.32
CA ILE A 519 24.15 -11.22 -33.86
C ILE A 519 25.20 -10.10 -33.93
N ASN A 520 24.86 -8.92 -33.44
CA ASN A 520 25.82 -7.81 -33.37
C ASN A 520 27.14 -8.23 -32.69
N GLU A 521 28.25 -7.58 -33.06
CA GLU A 521 29.60 -7.98 -32.63
C GLU A 521 29.80 -7.90 -31.10
N ASP A 522 29.10 -7.00 -30.44
CA ASP A 522 29.08 -6.84 -28.98
C ASP A 522 28.13 -7.78 -28.25
N GLY A 523 27.33 -8.56 -29.00
CA GLY A 523 26.38 -9.50 -28.45
C GLY A 523 27.02 -10.79 -27.90
N CYS A 524 26.27 -11.53 -27.11
CA CYS A 524 26.67 -12.80 -26.50
C CYS A 524 25.59 -13.87 -26.70
N LEU A 525 25.84 -14.81 -27.59
CA LEU A 525 25.02 -16.02 -27.77
C LEU A 525 25.56 -17.19 -26.94
N SER A 526 26.88 -17.24 -26.71
CA SER A 526 27.51 -18.18 -25.79
C SER A 526 28.70 -17.54 -25.05
N GLY A 527 29.11 -18.12 -23.90
CA GLY A 527 30.20 -17.66 -23.07
C GLY A 527 29.89 -17.67 -21.57
N ASN A 528 30.83 -17.17 -20.78
CA ASN A 528 30.65 -16.99 -19.35
C ASN A 528 29.96 -15.65 -19.09
N VAL A 529 28.93 -15.67 -18.29
CA VAL A 529 28.15 -14.50 -17.95
C VAL A 529 28.17 -14.27 -16.45
N THR A 530 28.55 -13.09 -16.04
CA THR A 530 28.39 -12.62 -14.65
C THR A 530 27.50 -11.39 -14.65
N SER A 531 26.36 -11.46 -14.01
CA SER A 531 25.42 -10.36 -13.93
C SER A 531 24.86 -10.21 -12.52
N CYS A 532 24.45 -9.00 -12.17
CA CYS A 532 23.60 -8.73 -11.02
C CYS A 532 22.14 -8.71 -11.48
N GLN A 533 21.29 -9.44 -10.76
CA GLN A 533 19.86 -9.51 -11.04
C GLN A 533 19.09 -9.15 -9.78
N TYR A 534 18.12 -8.27 -9.92
CA TYR A 534 17.26 -7.87 -8.82
C TYR A 534 16.03 -8.77 -8.78
N PRO A 535 15.75 -9.45 -7.67
CA PRO A 535 14.58 -10.32 -7.57
C PRO A 535 13.26 -9.54 -7.60
N ASP A 536 13.25 -8.28 -7.17
CA ASP A 536 12.06 -7.43 -7.17
C ASP A 536 12.42 -5.99 -7.59
N GLN A 537 11.82 -5.54 -8.69
CA GLN A 537 12.02 -4.17 -9.20
C GLN A 537 11.26 -3.11 -8.40
N SER A 538 10.30 -3.51 -7.55
CA SER A 538 9.52 -2.57 -6.73
C SER A 538 10.29 -1.97 -5.56
N LEU A 539 11.44 -2.57 -5.20
CA LEU A 539 12.35 -2.07 -4.14
C LEU A 539 13.49 -1.19 -4.70
N PHE A 540 13.37 -0.73 -5.91
CA PHE A 540 14.43 -0.08 -6.66
C PHE A 540 14.67 1.35 -6.19
N ASP A 541 15.86 1.63 -5.67
CA ASP A 541 16.38 2.99 -5.53
C ASP A 541 16.89 3.47 -6.90
N PRO A 542 16.27 4.48 -7.54
CA PRO A 542 16.68 4.96 -8.85
C PRO A 542 18.09 5.57 -8.88
N SER A 543 18.72 5.80 -7.74
CA SER A 543 20.12 6.25 -7.63
C SER A 543 21.14 5.11 -7.71
N TYR A 544 20.71 3.86 -7.59
CA TYR A 544 21.60 2.69 -7.63
C TYR A 544 21.93 2.33 -9.07
N LYS A 545 23.21 2.42 -9.42
CA LYS A 545 23.68 1.95 -10.74
C LYS A 545 23.75 0.43 -10.76
N THR A 546 22.97 -0.18 -11.63
CA THR A 546 23.06 -1.62 -11.92
C THR A 546 24.51 -1.97 -12.29
N PRO A 547 25.16 -2.94 -11.61
CA PRO A 547 26.46 -3.41 -12.04
C PRO A 547 26.41 -3.92 -13.47
N GLU A 548 27.38 -3.58 -14.29
CA GLU A 548 27.45 -4.02 -15.67
C GLU A 548 27.48 -5.56 -15.75
N THR A 549 26.74 -6.10 -16.69
CA THR A 549 26.88 -7.51 -17.05
C THR A 549 28.22 -7.72 -17.73
N VAL A 550 29.03 -8.62 -17.18
CA VAL A 550 30.36 -8.96 -17.71
C VAL A 550 30.27 -10.27 -18.48
N TYR A 551 30.80 -10.25 -19.71
CA TYR A 551 30.89 -11.42 -20.55
C TYR A 551 32.36 -11.80 -20.74
N GLU A 552 32.70 -13.08 -20.52
CA GLU A 552 33.99 -13.63 -20.75
C GLU A 552 33.92 -14.79 -21.77
N ASN A 553 34.92 -14.93 -22.65
CA ASN A 553 34.94 -15.97 -23.68
C ASN A 553 33.65 -15.99 -24.54
N ARG A 554 33.11 -14.81 -24.84
CA ARG A 554 31.84 -14.67 -25.55
C ARG A 554 31.97 -14.98 -27.04
N SER A 555 30.90 -15.58 -27.60
CA SER A 555 30.68 -15.68 -29.02
C SER A 555 29.32 -15.03 -29.39
N ASN A 556 29.33 -14.21 -30.42
CA ASN A 556 28.12 -13.66 -31.02
C ASN A 556 27.50 -14.59 -32.07
N LYS A 557 27.96 -15.84 -32.13
CA LYS A 557 27.58 -16.84 -33.13
C LYS A 557 27.25 -18.15 -32.45
N VAL A 558 26.19 -18.82 -32.95
CA VAL A 558 25.80 -20.16 -32.54
C VAL A 558 25.46 -21.02 -33.77
N THR A 559 25.81 -22.29 -33.71
CA THR A 559 25.46 -23.28 -34.72
C THR A 559 24.40 -24.24 -34.17
N ILE A 560 23.28 -24.37 -34.87
CA ILE A 560 22.17 -25.20 -34.46
C ILE A 560 21.97 -26.31 -35.50
N ARG A 561 22.04 -27.55 -35.06
CA ARG A 561 21.67 -28.73 -35.88
C ARG A 561 20.20 -29.03 -35.65
N ASN A 562 19.45 -29.07 -36.73
CA ASN A 562 18.02 -29.33 -36.71
C ASN A 562 17.74 -30.77 -37.19
N THR A 563 17.61 -31.69 -36.25
CA THR A 563 17.37 -33.10 -36.57
C THR A 563 15.95 -33.40 -37.06
N ASN A 564 15.03 -32.45 -36.85
CA ASN A 564 13.63 -32.64 -37.22
C ASN A 564 13.30 -32.09 -38.61
N ASN A 565 14.24 -31.47 -39.28
CA ASN A 565 14.05 -30.80 -40.55
C ASN A 565 12.86 -29.84 -40.55
N ASP A 566 12.71 -29.14 -39.47
CA ASP A 566 11.64 -28.15 -39.23
C ASP A 566 12.08 -26.75 -39.71
N ASN A 567 11.11 -25.84 -39.84
CA ASN A 567 11.39 -24.45 -40.15
C ASN A 567 11.55 -23.58 -38.91
N LYS A 568 11.54 -24.19 -37.74
CA LYS A 568 11.61 -23.49 -36.43
C LYS A 568 12.70 -24.08 -35.56
N VAL A 569 13.46 -23.19 -34.89
CA VAL A 569 14.45 -23.56 -33.88
C VAL A 569 14.26 -22.68 -32.65
N SER A 570 14.55 -23.24 -31.47
CA SER A 570 14.50 -22.50 -30.19
C SER A 570 15.77 -22.74 -29.39
N PHE A 571 16.31 -21.71 -28.80
CA PHE A 571 17.52 -21.79 -27.98
C PHE A 571 17.53 -20.70 -26.89
N LEU A 572 18.28 -20.96 -25.83
CA LEU A 572 18.45 -20.01 -24.73
C LEU A 572 19.46 -18.92 -25.10
N VAL A 573 19.12 -17.69 -24.80
CA VAL A 573 19.95 -16.51 -25.06
C VAL A 573 20.02 -15.66 -23.81
N HIS A 574 21.20 -15.12 -23.53
CA HIS A 574 21.33 -14.16 -22.44
C HIS A 574 20.54 -12.87 -22.72
N PRO A 575 19.89 -12.26 -21.71
CA PRO A 575 19.20 -10.99 -21.86
C PRO A 575 20.12 -9.89 -22.40
N GLN A 576 19.77 -9.31 -23.54
CA GLN A 576 20.58 -8.31 -24.23
C GLN A 576 19.79 -7.62 -25.32
N VAL A 577 20.29 -6.49 -25.80
CA VAL A 577 19.75 -5.83 -27.01
C VAL A 577 20.40 -6.42 -28.25
N ILE A 578 19.58 -6.89 -29.17
CA ILE A 578 20.02 -7.37 -30.49
C ILE A 578 19.65 -6.31 -31.53
N SER A 579 20.65 -5.65 -32.10
CA SER A 579 20.48 -4.63 -33.12
C SER A 579 20.60 -5.17 -34.56
N LYS A 580 21.23 -6.34 -34.70
CA LYS A 580 21.44 -7.02 -35.96
C LYS A 580 21.39 -8.52 -35.77
N MET A 581 20.75 -9.23 -36.69
CA MET A 581 20.77 -10.70 -36.73
C MET A 581 20.93 -11.18 -38.15
N LYS A 582 21.82 -12.17 -38.32
CA LYS A 582 22.05 -12.89 -39.56
C LYS A 582 21.84 -14.39 -39.33
N CYS A 583 20.97 -14.99 -40.13
CA CYS A 583 20.69 -16.41 -40.11
C CYS A 583 21.09 -17.02 -41.45
N THR A 584 21.92 -18.07 -41.42
CA THR A 584 22.31 -18.84 -42.62
C THR A 584 21.89 -20.28 -42.44
N GLY A 585 20.97 -20.76 -43.27
CA GLY A 585 20.46 -22.12 -43.27
C GLY A 585 21.16 -22.99 -44.33
N TYR A 586 21.39 -24.25 -43.96
CA TYR A 586 22.06 -25.25 -44.80
C TYR A 586 21.23 -26.52 -44.91
N ASP A 587 21.37 -27.23 -46.05
CA ASP A 587 20.88 -28.58 -46.21
C ASP A 587 21.80 -29.64 -45.58
N ALA A 588 21.40 -30.90 -45.58
CA ALA A 588 22.18 -32.04 -45.07
C ALA A 588 23.53 -32.22 -45.76
N SER A 589 23.69 -31.73 -46.98
CA SER A 589 24.92 -31.79 -47.77
C SER A 589 25.86 -30.60 -47.48
N GLY A 590 25.40 -29.64 -46.69
CA GLY A 590 26.15 -28.45 -46.33
C GLY A 590 26.04 -27.30 -47.34
N ASN A 591 25.13 -27.39 -48.31
CA ASN A 591 24.86 -26.27 -49.21
C ASN A 591 24.02 -25.21 -48.53
N VAL A 592 24.28 -23.93 -48.83
CA VAL A 592 23.49 -22.82 -48.31
C VAL A 592 22.10 -22.81 -48.97
N LEU A 593 21.05 -22.96 -48.16
CA LEU A 593 19.67 -22.85 -48.62
C LEU A 593 19.22 -21.38 -48.66
N PHE A 594 19.57 -20.61 -47.63
CA PHE A 594 19.22 -19.20 -47.52
C PHE A 594 20.19 -18.44 -46.62
N THR A 595 20.21 -17.14 -46.76
CA THR A 595 20.80 -16.18 -45.82
C THR A 595 19.83 -15.02 -45.60
N ILE A 596 19.48 -14.78 -44.36
CA ILE A 596 18.62 -13.66 -43.94
C ILE A 596 19.44 -12.76 -43.05
N GLU A 597 19.52 -11.48 -43.37
CA GLU A 597 20.18 -10.48 -42.56
C GLU A 597 19.22 -9.31 -42.35
N ASN A 598 18.87 -9.06 -41.08
CA ASN A 598 17.96 -8.00 -40.70
C ASN A 598 18.62 -7.09 -39.64
N LYS A 599 18.39 -5.78 -39.81
CA LYS A 599 18.52 -4.85 -38.68
C LYS A 599 17.27 -5.00 -37.84
N ILE A 600 17.43 -5.32 -36.58
CA ILE A 600 16.37 -5.50 -35.62
C ILE A 600 16.74 -4.63 -34.41
N ASP A 601 15.73 -4.07 -33.77
CA ASP A 601 15.91 -3.41 -32.47
C ASP A 601 15.07 -4.20 -31.48
N PHE A 602 15.75 -5.09 -30.76
CA PHE A 602 15.06 -6.13 -30.01
C PHE A 602 15.71 -6.36 -28.65
N ASP A 603 15.00 -5.99 -27.59
CA ASP A 603 15.43 -6.15 -26.21
C ASP A 603 14.95 -7.49 -25.64
N LEU A 604 15.90 -8.43 -25.47
CA LEU A 604 15.67 -9.72 -24.84
C LEU A 604 15.71 -9.59 -23.32
N GLN A 605 14.58 -9.77 -22.68
CA GLN A 605 14.46 -9.71 -21.22
C GLN A 605 14.45 -11.13 -20.62
N LYS A 606 15.07 -11.31 -19.45
CA LYS A 606 15.13 -12.59 -18.74
C LYS A 606 13.74 -13.21 -18.55
N GLY A 607 13.68 -14.54 -18.59
CA GLY A 607 12.45 -15.28 -18.34
C GLY A 607 11.36 -15.12 -19.40
N LYS A 608 11.65 -14.46 -20.53
CA LYS A 608 10.69 -14.25 -21.62
C LYS A 608 10.92 -15.20 -22.77
N ASN A 609 9.84 -15.55 -23.46
CA ASN A 609 9.86 -16.33 -24.68
C ASN A 609 9.56 -15.40 -25.87
N TYR A 610 10.42 -15.46 -26.87
CA TYR A 610 10.33 -14.62 -28.07
C TYR A 610 10.26 -15.49 -29.32
N LEU A 611 9.34 -15.15 -30.23
CA LEU A 611 9.24 -15.77 -31.53
C LEU A 611 9.51 -14.71 -32.61
N LEU A 612 10.59 -14.90 -33.36
CA LEU A 612 10.92 -14.09 -34.53
C LEU A 612 10.60 -14.83 -35.80
N ASN A 613 9.70 -14.27 -36.60
CA ASN A 613 9.41 -14.74 -37.96
C ASN A 613 10.40 -14.11 -38.93
N MET A 614 11.28 -14.93 -39.49
CA MET A 614 12.33 -14.54 -40.43
C MET A 614 11.91 -14.93 -41.86
N SER A 615 11.75 -13.93 -42.73
CA SER A 615 11.34 -14.15 -44.10
C SER A 615 12.51 -14.05 -45.08
N ILE A 616 12.64 -15.04 -45.97
CA ILE A 616 13.63 -15.03 -47.04
C ILE A 616 13.19 -13.96 -48.05
N LYS A 617 14.03 -12.93 -48.22
CA LYS A 617 13.80 -11.93 -49.27
C LYS A 617 14.29 -12.49 -50.59
N ASN A 618 13.37 -12.73 -51.53
CA ASN A 618 13.77 -13.03 -52.90
C ASN A 618 14.55 -11.83 -53.46
N LYS A 619 15.73 -12.09 -54.02
CA LYS A 619 16.56 -11.14 -54.73
C LYS A 619 15.89 -10.70 -56.02
#